data_7b3518604c55394ec25ba4f43c23846f
#
_entry.id   7b3518604c55394ec25ba4f43c23846f
#
_cell.length_a   1.000
_cell.length_b   1.000
_cell.length_c   1.000
_cell.angle_alpha   90.00
_cell.angle_beta   90.00
_cell.angle_gamma   90.00
#
_symmetry.space_group_name_H-M   'P 1'
#
loop_
_entity.id
_entity.type
_entity.pdbx_description
1 polymer ?
#
loop_
_entity_poly.entity_id
_entity_poly.type
_entity_poly.pdbx_seq_one_letter_code
_entity_poly.pdbx_strand_id
1 'polypeptide(L)'
;MATNAANRTNIFSFIPKSISSEVFLVWLINYLDSDCKYGQYKQSFFDNLLLKRDDKGKLVSEISINRQSNNMETVLSFHFNASDERQDILLLFVDKESDMVRPEQLDRYKWIYPNCYRYIYYKTGYVTTIEEQTVSQNQYDLVTDGMMESVLESISELHPLIRIYTDYLNSEVEAFNYYHERLFLNHDKEILHDSAAQKYLLDTLLENIAEDNWSIKIE
;
A
#
# COMPACT_ATOMS: atom_id res chain seq x y z
N MET A 1 15.33 -15.72 15.30
CA MET A 1 14.66 -17.00 14.92
C MET A 1 13.16 -17.05 15.21
N ALA A 2 12.54 -16.08 15.88
CA ALA A 2 11.10 -16.10 16.20
C ALA A 2 10.17 -15.59 15.08
N THR A 3 10.66 -14.75 14.18
CA THR A 3 9.86 -14.09 13.14
C THR A 3 9.39 -15.00 12.01
N ASN A 4 10.12 -16.08 11.72
CA ASN A 4 9.76 -16.98 10.61
C ASN A 4 8.61 -17.96 10.91
N ALA A 5 8.25 -18.20 12.16
CA ALA A 5 7.19 -19.13 12.52
C ALA A 5 5.79 -18.49 12.47
N ALA A 6 5.67 -17.21 12.83
CA ALA A 6 4.39 -16.48 12.80
C ALA A 6 3.89 -16.23 11.38
N ASN A 7 4.81 -15.95 10.44
CA ASN A 7 4.45 -15.68 9.03
C ASN A 7 3.95 -16.92 8.28
N ARG A 8 4.37 -18.14 8.69
CA ARG A 8 3.97 -19.37 7.99
C ARG A 8 2.51 -19.78 8.17
N THR A 9 1.82 -19.19 9.13
CA THR A 9 0.41 -19.52 9.43
C THR A 9 -0.56 -18.45 8.97
N ASN A 10 -0.06 -17.28 8.53
CA ASN A 10 -0.93 -16.19 8.07
C ASN A 10 -1.38 -16.43 6.63
N ILE A 11 -2.68 -16.43 6.42
CA ILE A 11 -3.29 -16.71 5.10
C ILE A 11 -2.80 -15.72 4.02
N PHE A 12 -2.48 -14.49 4.36
CA PHE A 12 -2.00 -13.47 3.42
C PHE A 12 -0.55 -13.70 2.96
N SER A 13 0.24 -14.48 3.69
CA SER A 13 1.61 -14.81 3.27
C SER A 13 1.68 -15.78 2.07
N PHE A 14 0.56 -16.35 1.66
CA PHE A 14 0.47 -17.27 0.51
C PHE A 14 -0.05 -16.61 -0.78
N ILE A 15 -0.39 -15.34 -0.73
CA ILE A 15 -0.98 -14.58 -1.85
C ILE A 15 -0.02 -13.43 -2.21
N PRO A 16 0.17 -13.09 -3.50
CA PRO A 16 0.91 -11.88 -3.88
C PRO A 16 0.37 -10.66 -3.13
N LYS A 17 1.28 -9.84 -2.60
CA LYS A 17 0.93 -8.74 -1.68
C LYS A 17 -0.04 -7.73 -2.28
N SER A 18 0.20 -7.29 -3.51
CA SER A 18 -0.69 -6.35 -4.18
C SER A 18 -2.12 -6.88 -4.31
N ILE A 19 -2.26 -8.17 -4.63
CA ILE A 19 -3.57 -8.83 -4.72
C ILE A 19 -4.21 -8.95 -3.34
N SER A 20 -3.44 -9.34 -2.32
CA SER A 20 -3.98 -9.47 -0.96
C SER A 20 -4.41 -8.12 -0.38
N SER A 21 -3.64 -7.07 -0.63
CA SER A 21 -3.95 -5.70 -0.19
C SER A 21 -5.18 -5.14 -0.89
N GLU A 22 -5.28 -5.34 -2.21
CA GLU A 22 -6.46 -4.93 -2.97
C GLU A 22 -7.74 -5.64 -2.47
N VAL A 23 -7.70 -6.98 -2.40
CA VAL A 23 -8.86 -7.78 -1.99
C VAL A 23 -9.26 -7.48 -0.56
N PHE A 24 -8.27 -7.32 0.33
CA PHE A 24 -8.54 -6.96 1.73
C PHE A 24 -9.17 -5.57 1.83
N LEU A 25 -8.64 -4.57 1.12
CA LEU A 25 -9.18 -3.21 1.14
C LEU A 25 -10.63 -3.16 0.62
N VAL A 26 -10.91 -3.84 -0.49
CA VAL A 26 -12.26 -3.95 -1.04
C VAL A 26 -13.21 -4.62 -0.04
N TRP A 27 -12.79 -5.72 0.57
CA TRP A 27 -13.56 -6.38 1.61
C TRP A 27 -13.80 -5.47 2.82
N LEU A 28 -12.76 -4.79 3.31
CA LEU A 28 -12.84 -3.91 4.48
C LEU A 28 -13.83 -2.76 4.27
N ILE A 29 -13.76 -2.09 3.13
CA ILE A 29 -14.69 -0.98 2.81
C ILE A 29 -16.14 -1.49 2.80
N ASN A 30 -16.41 -2.62 2.14
CA ASN A 30 -17.74 -3.23 2.13
C ASN A 30 -18.18 -3.65 3.55
N TYR A 31 -17.27 -4.20 4.36
CA TYR A 31 -17.56 -4.56 5.75
C TYR A 31 -17.92 -3.34 6.58
N LEU A 32 -17.15 -2.26 6.50
CA LEU A 32 -17.42 -1.03 7.24
C LEU A 32 -18.69 -0.31 6.76
N ASP A 33 -19.10 -0.50 5.51
CA ASP A 33 -20.33 0.06 4.95
C ASP A 33 -21.57 -0.80 5.19
N SER A 34 -21.41 -2.06 5.62
CA SER A 34 -22.51 -3.01 5.76
C SER A 34 -23.50 -2.73 6.89
N ASP A 35 -23.09 -1.95 7.91
CA ASP A 35 -23.92 -1.68 9.09
C ASP A 35 -23.59 -0.27 9.63
N CYS A 36 -24.64 0.49 9.93
CA CYS A 36 -24.52 1.86 10.46
C CYS A 36 -23.73 1.94 11.79
N LYS A 37 -23.65 0.86 12.57
CA LYS A 37 -22.82 0.80 13.79
C LYS A 37 -21.32 0.98 13.49
N TYR A 38 -20.86 0.71 12.27
CA TYR A 38 -19.48 0.92 11.85
C TYR A 38 -19.22 2.32 11.27
N GLY A 39 -20.24 3.19 11.20
CA GLY A 39 -20.15 4.49 10.55
C GLY A 39 -18.98 5.36 10.99
N GLN A 40 -18.69 5.42 12.31
CA GLN A 40 -17.54 6.16 12.83
C GLN A 40 -16.19 5.57 12.39
N TYR A 41 -16.09 4.26 12.33
CA TYR A 41 -14.87 3.56 11.90
C TYR A 41 -14.65 3.70 10.38
N LYS A 42 -15.75 3.60 9.61
CA LYS A 42 -15.75 3.90 8.18
C LYS A 42 -15.25 5.32 7.94
N GLN A 43 -15.81 6.31 8.63
CA GLN A 43 -15.41 7.70 8.48
C GLN A 43 -13.94 7.91 8.86
N SER A 44 -13.50 7.35 9.98
CA SER A 44 -12.10 7.42 10.40
C SER A 44 -11.15 6.79 9.37
N PHE A 45 -11.53 5.66 8.78
CA PHE A 45 -10.75 5.01 7.73
C PHE A 45 -10.65 5.90 6.48
N PHE A 46 -11.75 6.48 6.03
CA PHE A 46 -11.76 7.41 4.91
C PHE A 46 -10.94 8.66 5.18
N ASP A 47 -11.11 9.30 6.35
CA ASP A 47 -10.41 10.52 6.74
C ASP A 47 -8.89 10.34 6.80
N ASN A 48 -8.42 9.18 7.23
CA ASN A 48 -6.99 8.96 7.43
C ASN A 48 -6.27 8.40 6.20
N LEU A 49 -6.99 7.71 5.30
CA LEU A 49 -6.37 7.03 4.17
C LEU A 49 -6.85 7.53 2.80
N LEU A 50 -8.14 7.80 2.65
CA LEU A 50 -8.77 7.97 1.34
C LEU A 50 -9.15 9.41 1.01
N LEU A 51 -9.53 10.24 2.00
CA LEU A 51 -9.94 11.62 1.73
C LEU A 51 -8.74 12.58 1.68
N LYS A 52 -8.89 13.66 0.90
CA LYS A 52 -7.97 14.79 0.94
C LYS A 52 -8.05 15.48 2.30
N ARG A 53 -6.95 16.12 2.70
CA ARG A 53 -6.84 16.78 4.01
C ARG A 53 -7.98 17.76 4.30
N ASP A 54 -8.37 18.53 3.29
CA ASP A 54 -9.39 19.59 3.43
C ASP A 54 -10.83 19.04 3.49
N ASP A 55 -11.01 17.76 3.15
CA ASP A 55 -12.31 17.09 3.16
C ASP A 55 -12.50 16.14 4.35
N LYS A 56 -11.51 16.05 5.25
CA LYS A 56 -11.61 15.24 6.47
C LYS A 56 -12.82 15.69 7.30
N GLY A 57 -13.56 14.71 7.79
CA GLY A 57 -14.80 14.93 8.56
C GLY A 57 -16.06 15.10 7.70
N LYS A 58 -15.94 15.21 6.36
CA LYS A 58 -17.12 15.15 5.49
C LYS A 58 -17.64 13.72 5.44
N LEU A 59 -18.90 13.53 5.78
CA LEU A 59 -19.51 12.20 5.80
C LEU A 59 -19.59 11.60 4.39
N VAL A 60 -19.17 10.34 4.30
CA VAL A 60 -19.14 9.55 3.07
C VAL A 60 -20.33 8.58 3.02
N SER A 61 -21.00 8.54 1.89
CA SER A 61 -22.16 7.67 1.63
C SER A 61 -22.11 7.09 0.22
N GLU A 62 -23.01 6.15 -0.06
CA GLU A 62 -23.23 5.54 -1.38
C GLU A 62 -21.93 5.01 -2.02
N ILE A 63 -21.22 4.21 -1.25
CA ILE A 63 -19.93 3.67 -1.68
C ILE A 63 -20.16 2.56 -2.71
N SER A 64 -19.42 2.62 -3.80
CA SER A 64 -19.33 1.54 -4.78
C SER A 64 -17.89 1.32 -5.22
N ILE A 65 -17.55 0.07 -5.48
CA ILE A 65 -16.19 -0.33 -5.84
C ILE A 65 -16.25 -1.07 -7.18
N ASN A 66 -15.48 -0.58 -8.14
CA ASN A 66 -15.30 -1.20 -9.44
C ASN A 66 -13.87 -1.68 -9.59
N ARG A 67 -13.69 -2.99 -9.56
CA ARG A 67 -12.42 -3.66 -9.75
C ARG A 67 -12.26 -4.09 -11.19
N GLN A 68 -11.15 -3.71 -11.81
CA GLN A 68 -10.82 -4.17 -13.16
C GLN A 68 -10.08 -5.52 -13.04
N SER A 69 -10.71 -6.58 -13.55
CA SER A 69 -10.29 -7.98 -13.33
C SER A 69 -8.90 -8.37 -13.86
N ASN A 70 -8.29 -7.55 -14.69
CA ASN A 70 -6.99 -7.83 -15.33
C ASN A 70 -5.91 -6.78 -15.03
N ASN A 71 -6.20 -5.77 -14.21
CA ASN A 71 -5.32 -4.64 -13.95
C ASN A 71 -5.15 -4.45 -12.44
N MET A 72 -4.08 -3.75 -12.05
CA MET A 72 -3.79 -3.37 -10.66
C MET A 72 -4.64 -2.19 -10.19
N GLU A 73 -5.73 -1.87 -10.89
CA GLU A 73 -6.51 -0.67 -10.66
C GLU A 73 -7.90 -0.97 -10.08
N THR A 74 -8.25 -0.24 -9.06
CA THR A 74 -9.57 -0.25 -8.44
C THR A 74 -10.11 1.17 -8.38
N VAL A 75 -11.34 1.38 -8.85
CA VAL A 75 -12.05 2.66 -8.74
C VAL A 75 -13.03 2.57 -7.58
N LEU A 76 -12.83 3.42 -6.59
CA LEU A 76 -13.73 3.61 -5.47
C LEU A 76 -14.56 4.87 -5.70
N SER A 77 -15.86 4.74 -5.73
CA SER A 77 -16.80 5.85 -5.90
C SER A 77 -17.62 6.06 -4.65
N PHE A 78 -17.89 7.32 -4.32
CA PHE A 78 -18.69 7.69 -3.16
C PHE A 78 -19.30 9.09 -3.33
N HIS A 79 -20.23 9.45 -2.46
CA HIS A 79 -20.79 10.80 -2.35
C HIS A 79 -20.45 11.40 -0.99
N PHE A 80 -20.26 12.72 -0.94
CA PHE A 80 -20.35 13.43 0.33
C PHE A 80 -21.83 13.68 0.64
N ASN A 81 -22.27 13.44 1.87
CA ASN A 81 -23.67 13.57 2.27
C ASN A 81 -24.33 14.94 1.96
N ALA A 82 -23.52 15.98 1.73
CA ALA A 82 -24.00 17.31 1.39
C ALA A 82 -24.02 17.60 -0.12
N SER A 83 -23.67 16.62 -0.95
CA SER A 83 -23.52 16.81 -2.40
C SER A 83 -24.00 15.57 -3.14
N ASP A 84 -24.81 15.79 -4.19
CA ASP A 84 -25.20 14.75 -5.12
C ASP A 84 -24.07 14.40 -6.13
N GLU A 85 -22.94 15.10 -6.02
CA GLU A 85 -21.81 14.88 -6.92
C GLU A 85 -21.01 13.65 -6.50
N ARG A 86 -20.90 12.70 -7.40
CA ARG A 86 -20.07 11.50 -7.24
C ARG A 86 -18.59 11.86 -7.27
N GLN A 87 -17.84 11.33 -6.34
CA GLN A 87 -16.39 11.43 -6.27
C GLN A 87 -15.76 10.07 -6.56
N ASP A 88 -14.75 10.03 -7.40
CA ASP A 88 -14.03 8.80 -7.75
C ASP A 88 -12.58 8.87 -7.26
N ILE A 89 -12.13 7.83 -6.57
CA ILE A 89 -10.72 7.62 -6.22
C ILE A 89 -10.17 6.49 -7.08
N LEU A 90 -9.09 6.75 -7.77
CA LEU A 90 -8.31 5.69 -8.42
C LEU A 90 -7.26 5.16 -7.46
N LEU A 91 -7.31 3.86 -7.19
CA LEU A 91 -6.34 3.12 -6.36
C LEU A 91 -5.50 2.23 -7.30
N LEU A 92 -4.19 2.44 -7.32
CA LEU A 92 -3.25 1.56 -8.00
C LEU A 92 -2.49 0.74 -6.95
N PHE A 93 -2.59 -0.58 -7.02
CA PHE A 93 -1.90 -1.50 -6.12
C PHE A 93 -0.63 -2.01 -6.80
N VAL A 94 0.52 -1.70 -6.22
CA VAL A 94 1.83 -2.04 -6.78
C VAL A 94 2.60 -2.93 -5.81
N ASP A 95 3.00 -4.11 -6.29
CA ASP A 95 3.78 -5.05 -5.50
C ASP A 95 5.24 -4.59 -5.38
N LYS A 96 5.88 -4.93 -4.27
CA LYS A 96 7.31 -4.67 -4.06
C LYS A 96 8.20 -5.34 -5.11
N GLU A 97 7.74 -6.48 -5.66
CA GLU A 97 8.46 -7.25 -6.68
C GLU A 97 8.17 -6.74 -8.10
N SER A 98 7.23 -5.81 -8.25
CA SER A 98 6.97 -5.17 -9.54
C SER A 98 8.02 -4.12 -9.81
N ASP A 99 8.45 -4.03 -11.05
CA ASP A 99 9.21 -2.87 -11.53
C ASP A 99 8.46 -1.58 -11.15
N MET A 100 9.21 -0.55 -10.80
CA MET A 100 8.64 0.77 -10.55
C MET A 100 7.72 1.16 -11.70
N VAL A 101 6.50 1.59 -11.36
CA VAL A 101 5.55 2.04 -12.37
C VAL A 101 6.13 3.27 -13.07
N ARG A 102 6.26 3.19 -14.39
CA ARG A 102 6.85 4.27 -15.19
C ARG A 102 5.92 5.49 -15.22
N PRO A 103 6.47 6.71 -15.30
CA PRO A 103 5.67 7.94 -15.40
C PRO A 103 4.59 7.85 -16.47
N GLU A 104 4.92 7.28 -17.64
CA GLU A 104 3.99 7.16 -18.76
C GLU A 104 2.79 6.23 -18.44
N GLN A 105 2.99 5.27 -17.53
CA GLN A 105 1.89 4.41 -17.07
C GLN A 105 0.96 5.18 -16.12
N LEU A 106 1.51 6.00 -15.22
CA LEU A 106 0.74 6.85 -14.33
C LEU A 106 -0.09 7.87 -15.12
N ASP A 107 0.51 8.52 -16.12
CA ASP A 107 -0.17 9.44 -17.03
C ASP A 107 -1.28 8.73 -17.83
N ARG A 108 -1.02 7.50 -18.29
CA ARG A 108 -2.03 6.70 -18.99
C ARG A 108 -3.26 6.42 -18.13
N TYR A 109 -3.08 6.09 -16.87
CA TYR A 109 -4.21 5.87 -15.95
C TYR A 109 -5.01 7.16 -15.71
N LYS A 110 -4.37 8.32 -15.60
CA LYS A 110 -5.06 9.61 -15.54
C LYS A 110 -5.83 9.92 -16.81
N TRP A 111 -5.31 9.52 -17.96
CA TRP A 111 -6.01 9.68 -19.22
C TRP A 111 -7.25 8.77 -19.31
N ILE A 112 -7.18 7.54 -18.78
CA ILE A 112 -8.30 6.58 -18.75
C ILE A 112 -9.36 7.02 -17.73
N TYR A 113 -8.93 7.54 -16.59
CA TYR A 113 -9.77 7.98 -15.47
C TYR A 113 -9.58 9.49 -15.21
N PRO A 114 -10.01 10.36 -16.14
CA PRO A 114 -9.84 11.79 -15.95
C PRO A 114 -10.77 12.29 -14.84
N ASN A 115 -10.33 13.31 -14.12
CA ASN A 115 -11.11 13.98 -13.10
C ASN A 115 -11.43 13.16 -11.84
N CYS A 116 -10.63 12.14 -11.53
CA CYS A 116 -10.73 11.51 -10.21
C CYS A 116 -10.52 12.55 -9.12
N TYR A 117 -11.32 12.44 -8.06
CA TYR A 117 -11.18 13.22 -6.85
C TYR A 117 -9.77 13.07 -6.26
N ARG A 118 -9.23 11.84 -6.28
CA ARG A 118 -7.90 11.51 -5.79
C ARG A 118 -7.29 10.36 -6.57
N TYR A 119 -5.98 10.39 -6.76
CA TYR A 119 -5.19 9.30 -7.32
C TYR A 119 -4.28 8.77 -6.22
N ILE A 120 -4.42 7.50 -5.86
CA ILE A 120 -3.64 6.85 -4.80
C ILE A 120 -2.77 5.76 -5.42
N TYR A 121 -1.48 5.83 -5.12
CA TYR A 121 -0.50 4.80 -5.40
C TYR A 121 -0.23 4.03 -4.10
N TYR A 122 -0.76 2.81 -4.01
CA TYR A 122 -0.54 1.94 -2.86
C TYR A 122 0.64 1.02 -3.16
N LYS A 123 1.74 1.22 -2.46
CA LYS A 123 2.94 0.39 -2.58
C LYS A 123 3.06 -0.55 -1.39
N THR A 124 3.18 -1.84 -1.69
CA THR A 124 3.51 -2.83 -0.69
C THR A 124 5.03 -2.93 -0.52
N GLY A 125 5.47 -3.12 0.73
CA GLY A 125 6.89 -3.13 1.06
C GLY A 125 7.47 -1.74 1.21
N TYR A 126 8.71 -1.56 0.78
CA TYR A 126 9.37 -0.26 0.89
C TYR A 126 9.25 0.56 -0.41
N VAL A 127 9.47 1.85 -0.28
CA VAL A 127 9.39 2.83 -1.37
C VAL A 127 10.76 3.49 -1.51
N THR A 128 11.26 3.56 -2.74
CA THR A 128 12.50 4.28 -3.01
C THR A 128 12.26 5.79 -3.08
N THR A 129 13.30 6.58 -2.90
CA THR A 129 13.23 8.04 -3.06
C THR A 129 12.82 8.44 -4.47
N ILE A 130 13.29 7.72 -5.50
CA ILE A 130 12.91 7.98 -6.89
C ILE A 130 11.44 7.65 -7.13
N GLU A 131 10.98 6.52 -6.61
CA GLU A 131 9.57 6.14 -6.72
C GLU A 131 8.66 7.16 -6.05
N GLU A 132 8.99 7.60 -4.83
CA GLU A 132 8.27 8.66 -4.13
C GLU A 132 8.21 9.97 -4.92
N GLN A 133 9.35 10.39 -5.48
CA GLN A 133 9.42 11.59 -6.33
C GLN A 133 8.59 11.41 -7.60
N THR A 134 8.68 10.27 -8.27
CA THR A 134 7.91 9.97 -9.48
C THR A 134 6.41 9.99 -9.22
N VAL A 135 5.97 9.34 -8.15
CA VAL A 135 4.57 9.30 -7.71
C VAL A 135 4.05 10.71 -7.43
N SER A 136 4.82 11.48 -6.67
CA SER A 136 4.47 12.87 -6.31
C SER A 136 4.44 13.80 -7.53
N GLN A 137 5.44 13.74 -8.42
CA GLN A 137 5.47 14.54 -9.65
C GLN A 137 4.29 14.24 -10.56
N ASN A 138 3.84 13.01 -10.58
CA ASN A 138 2.63 12.59 -11.30
C ASN A 138 1.34 12.83 -10.51
N GLN A 139 1.39 13.58 -9.39
CA GLN A 139 0.22 13.96 -8.59
C GLN A 139 -0.59 12.74 -8.07
N TYR A 140 0.10 11.66 -7.75
CA TYR A 140 -0.46 10.57 -6.97
C TYR A 140 -0.07 10.74 -5.51
N ASP A 141 -0.97 10.38 -4.62
CA ASP A 141 -0.68 10.28 -3.20
C ASP A 141 -0.16 8.88 -2.88
N LEU A 142 1.00 8.81 -2.27
CA LEU A 142 1.59 7.55 -1.85
C LEU A 142 0.90 7.04 -0.58
N VAL A 143 0.52 5.76 -0.60
CA VAL A 143 0.06 5.01 0.57
C VAL A 143 0.95 3.76 0.71
N THR A 144 1.46 3.52 1.90
CA THR A 144 2.35 2.41 2.21
C THR A 144 1.71 1.43 3.21
N ASP A 145 2.31 0.25 3.33
CA ASP A 145 1.91 -0.75 4.33
C ASP A 145 1.92 -0.19 5.75
N GLY A 146 2.90 0.64 6.13
CA GLY A 146 2.95 1.26 7.46
C GLY A 146 1.83 2.28 7.70
N MET A 147 1.41 3.01 6.66
CA MET A 147 0.25 3.91 6.78
C MET A 147 -1.04 3.11 6.93
N MET A 148 -1.20 2.03 6.17
CA MET A 148 -2.34 1.13 6.27
C MET A 148 -2.41 0.47 7.64
N GLU A 149 -1.31 -0.08 8.13
CA GLU A 149 -1.18 -0.70 9.44
C GLU A 149 -1.63 0.24 10.55
N SER A 150 -1.09 1.47 10.57
CA SER A 150 -1.44 2.49 11.58
C SER A 150 -2.95 2.79 11.64
N VAL A 151 -3.63 2.77 10.49
CA VAL A 151 -5.08 2.96 10.43
C VAL A 151 -5.82 1.72 10.92
N LEU A 152 -5.36 0.53 10.51
CA LEU A 152 -6.01 -0.74 10.87
C LEU A 152 -5.87 -1.10 12.35
N GLU A 153 -4.79 -0.70 13.03
CA GLU A 153 -4.64 -0.90 14.47
C GLU A 153 -5.83 -0.37 15.26
N SER A 154 -6.33 0.81 14.87
CA SER A 154 -7.46 1.46 15.55
C SER A 154 -8.80 0.71 15.41
N ILE A 155 -8.90 -0.21 14.45
CA ILE A 155 -10.12 -0.98 14.13
C ILE A 155 -9.90 -2.50 14.18
N SER A 156 -8.75 -2.96 14.63
CA SER A 156 -8.34 -4.38 14.61
C SER A 156 -9.27 -5.30 15.40
N GLU A 157 -9.91 -4.77 16.46
CA GLU A 157 -10.84 -5.52 17.29
C GLU A 157 -12.25 -5.70 16.67
N LEU A 158 -12.56 -4.99 15.57
CA LEU A 158 -13.89 -5.09 14.94
C LEU A 158 -14.13 -6.44 14.27
N HIS A 159 -13.09 -7.06 13.73
CA HIS A 159 -13.20 -8.33 13.04
C HIS A 159 -11.87 -9.10 13.05
N PRO A 160 -11.86 -10.43 13.26
CA PRO A 160 -10.65 -11.23 13.29
C PRO A 160 -9.78 -11.10 12.03
N LEU A 161 -10.39 -10.93 10.85
CA LEU A 161 -9.66 -10.79 9.60
C LEU A 161 -8.87 -9.47 9.54
N ILE A 162 -9.38 -8.38 10.14
CA ILE A 162 -8.66 -7.11 10.25
C ILE A 162 -7.41 -7.32 11.08
N ARG A 163 -7.53 -7.95 12.25
CA ARG A 163 -6.39 -8.25 13.11
C ARG A 163 -5.36 -9.14 12.42
N ILE A 164 -5.79 -10.21 11.75
CA ILE A 164 -4.89 -11.10 11.02
C ILE A 164 -4.13 -10.35 9.92
N TYR A 165 -4.79 -9.42 9.22
CA TYR A 165 -4.14 -8.62 8.19
C TYR A 165 -3.21 -7.56 8.79
N THR A 166 -3.58 -6.92 9.89
CA THR A 166 -2.70 -6.00 10.64
C THR A 166 -1.44 -6.72 11.13
N ASP A 167 -1.60 -7.90 11.73
CA ASP A 167 -0.46 -8.73 12.17
C ASP A 167 0.45 -9.11 10.99
N TYR A 168 -0.13 -9.34 9.81
CA TYR A 168 0.63 -9.60 8.59
C TYR A 168 1.45 -8.39 8.16
N LEU A 169 0.85 -7.18 8.09
CA LEU A 169 1.56 -5.96 7.74
C LEU A 169 2.69 -5.65 8.75
N ASN A 170 2.41 -5.79 10.05
CA ASN A 170 3.40 -5.63 11.12
C ASN A 170 4.61 -6.54 10.92
N SER A 171 4.37 -7.81 10.64
CA SER A 171 5.46 -8.77 10.45
C SER A 171 6.35 -8.43 9.25
N GLU A 172 5.79 -7.80 8.21
CA GLU A 172 6.54 -7.36 7.04
C GLU A 172 7.38 -6.11 7.34
N VAL A 173 6.80 -5.15 8.07
CA VAL A 173 7.52 -3.94 8.51
C VAL A 173 8.66 -4.29 9.47
N GLU A 174 8.40 -5.18 10.43
CA GLU A 174 9.42 -5.65 11.37
C GLU A 174 10.56 -6.41 10.66
N ALA A 175 10.23 -7.27 9.69
CA ALA A 175 11.23 -7.97 8.90
C ALA A 175 12.11 -7.01 8.10
N PHE A 176 11.48 -6.00 7.47
CA PHE A 176 12.20 -4.95 6.76
C PHE A 176 13.17 -4.22 7.67
N ASN A 177 12.68 -3.71 8.82
CA ASN A 177 13.51 -2.97 9.78
C ASN A 177 14.66 -3.82 10.33
N TYR A 178 14.40 -5.09 10.63
CA TYR A 178 15.39 -6.04 11.12
C TYR A 178 16.54 -6.25 10.11
N TYR A 179 16.21 -6.50 8.83
CA TYR A 179 17.26 -6.71 7.82
C TYR A 179 17.98 -5.41 7.49
N HIS A 180 17.29 -4.28 7.43
CA HIS A 180 17.89 -2.98 7.21
C HIS A 180 18.91 -2.64 8.32
N GLU A 181 18.52 -2.76 9.58
CA GLU A 181 19.41 -2.48 10.71
C GLU A 181 20.63 -3.37 10.69
N ARG A 182 20.46 -4.69 10.52
CA ARG A 182 21.56 -5.65 10.55
C ARG A 182 22.53 -5.46 9.38
N LEU A 183 22.02 -5.26 8.18
CA LEU A 183 22.85 -5.17 6.97
C LEU A 183 23.53 -3.81 6.81
N PHE A 184 22.78 -2.73 6.99
CA PHE A 184 23.25 -1.39 6.61
C PHE A 184 23.74 -0.55 7.80
N LEU A 185 23.17 -0.70 8.98
CA LEU A 185 23.61 0.04 10.17
C LEU A 185 24.68 -0.71 10.94
N ASN A 186 24.52 -2.00 11.16
CA ASN A 186 25.44 -2.81 11.96
C ASN A 186 26.50 -3.55 11.13
N HIS A 187 26.40 -3.52 9.78
CA HIS A 187 27.29 -4.23 8.86
C HIS A 187 27.48 -5.72 9.19
N ASP A 188 26.43 -6.37 9.66
CA ASP A 188 26.46 -7.74 10.14
C ASP A 188 26.46 -8.73 8.96
N LYS A 189 27.63 -9.27 8.65
CA LYS A 189 27.82 -10.23 7.57
C LYS A 189 27.26 -11.62 7.88
N GLU A 190 27.07 -11.95 9.16
CA GLU A 190 26.58 -13.28 9.55
C GLU A 190 25.14 -13.50 9.11
N ILE A 191 24.36 -12.43 9.03
CA ILE A 191 22.97 -12.51 8.56
C ILE A 191 22.85 -12.92 7.07
N LEU A 192 23.94 -12.79 6.30
CA LEU A 192 23.96 -13.19 4.88
C LEU A 192 23.88 -14.70 4.67
N HIS A 193 23.89 -15.51 5.73
CA HIS A 193 23.51 -16.93 5.66
C HIS A 193 21.99 -17.13 5.58
N ASP A 194 21.19 -16.11 5.87
CA ASP A 194 19.74 -16.13 5.72
C ASP A 194 19.36 -15.73 4.27
N SER A 195 18.61 -16.61 3.60
CA SER A 195 18.17 -16.37 2.21
C SER A 195 17.25 -15.15 2.06
N ALA A 196 16.47 -14.83 3.09
CA ALA A 196 15.62 -13.64 3.08
C ALA A 196 16.45 -12.35 3.20
N ALA A 197 17.53 -12.37 4.02
CA ALA A 197 18.48 -11.27 4.10
C ALA A 197 19.26 -11.07 2.80
N GLN A 198 19.65 -12.17 2.13
CA GLN A 198 20.28 -12.10 0.80
C GLN A 198 19.36 -11.47 -0.24
N LYS A 199 18.09 -11.90 -0.26
CA LYS A 199 17.08 -11.33 -1.16
C LYS A 199 16.89 -9.84 -0.87
N TYR A 200 16.70 -9.48 0.41
CA TYR A 200 16.55 -8.08 0.82
C TYR A 200 17.74 -7.21 0.39
N LEU A 201 18.97 -7.69 0.61
CA LEU A 201 20.20 -7.00 0.20
C LEU A 201 20.24 -6.82 -1.32
N LEU A 202 19.93 -7.88 -2.09
CA LEU A 202 19.92 -7.83 -3.55
C LEU A 202 18.89 -6.83 -4.07
N ASP A 203 17.67 -6.89 -3.55
CA ASP A 203 16.59 -5.98 -3.94
C ASP A 203 17.01 -4.51 -3.67
N THR A 204 17.56 -4.21 -2.49
CA THR A 204 18.04 -2.87 -2.13
C THR A 204 19.23 -2.41 -3.01
N LEU A 205 20.17 -3.30 -3.33
CA LEU A 205 21.30 -2.96 -4.20
C LEU A 205 20.86 -2.70 -5.64
N LEU A 206 19.94 -3.49 -6.18
CA LEU A 206 19.42 -3.30 -7.53
C LEU A 206 18.66 -1.96 -7.64
N GLU A 207 17.96 -1.56 -6.60
CA GLU A 207 17.28 -0.28 -6.56
C GLU A 207 18.25 0.89 -6.49
N ASN A 208 19.27 0.84 -5.62
CA ASN A 208 20.32 1.85 -5.57
C ASN A 208 21.04 1.98 -6.92
N ILE A 209 21.29 0.86 -7.64
CA ILE A 209 21.89 0.90 -8.97
C ILE A 209 20.95 1.56 -9.98
N ALA A 210 19.66 1.31 -9.90
CA ALA A 210 18.65 1.94 -10.76
C ALA A 210 18.53 3.46 -10.47
N GLU A 211 18.70 3.86 -9.21
CA GLU A 211 18.66 5.26 -8.77
C GLU A 211 19.89 6.06 -9.25
N ASP A 212 21.08 5.49 -9.15
CA ASP A 212 22.34 6.25 -9.32
C ASP A 212 22.78 6.47 -10.77
N ASN A 213 22.09 5.96 -11.79
CA ASN A 213 22.57 6.05 -13.19
C ASN A 213 24.09 5.79 -13.25
N TRP A 214 24.52 4.65 -12.75
CA TRP A 214 25.93 4.28 -12.74
C TRP A 214 26.47 4.28 -14.19
N SER A 215 26.94 5.41 -14.63
CA SER A 215 27.84 5.47 -15.78
C SER A 215 29.13 4.79 -15.34
N ILE A 216 29.23 3.49 -15.54
CA ILE A 216 30.50 2.79 -15.47
C ILE A 216 31.37 3.40 -16.57
N LYS A 217 32.20 4.38 -16.23
CA LYS A 217 33.32 4.76 -17.05
C LYS A 217 34.30 3.61 -16.96
N ILE A 218 34.25 2.71 -17.96
CA ILE A 218 35.30 1.78 -18.20
C ILE A 218 36.45 2.62 -18.79
N GLU A 219 37.45 2.93 -17.97
CA GLU A 219 38.76 3.42 -18.41
C GLU A 219 39.59 2.27 -18.95
#